data_2498b13eddd40d2905f401632d11c4ae
#
_entry.id   2498b13eddd40d2905f401632d11c4ae
#
_cell.length_a   1.000
_cell.length_b   1.000
_cell.length_c   1.000
_cell.angle_alpha   90.00
_cell.angle_beta   90.00
_cell.angle_gamma   90.00
#
_symmetry.space_group_name_H-M   'P 1'
#
loop_
_entity.id
_entity.type
_entity.pdbx_description
1 polymer ?
#
loop_
_entity_poly.entity_id
_entity_poly.type
_entity_poly.pdbx_seq_one_letter_code
_entity_poly.pdbx_strand_id
1 'polypeptide(L)'
;MKNILEIKNLYHAYNPEISTIKDFSFSLSKGEIVSIIGASGIGKTTLLRIIAGLESIIDGEVIIKEQVVSKKNFILPPEKRNVGLVVEDRALFPHLNVEQNVMFGIRHLQERSFLVYEYLSLFKVADLSKKYPHEISAGQQQRVAFART
;
A
#
# COMPACT_ATOMS: atom_id res chain seq x y z
N MET A 1 12.44 -20.31 -4.12
CA MET A 1 12.49 -18.82 -4.16
C MET A 1 12.12 -18.31 -2.78
N LYS A 2 12.69 -17.18 -2.35
CA LYS A 2 12.41 -16.63 -1.02
C LYS A 2 11.12 -15.81 -1.06
N ASN A 3 10.14 -16.14 -0.22
CA ASN A 3 8.90 -15.38 -0.13
C ASN A 3 9.16 -13.99 0.47
N ILE A 4 8.54 -12.97 -0.12
CA ILE A 4 8.57 -11.60 0.40
C ILE A 4 7.38 -11.32 1.32
N LEU A 5 6.27 -12.04 1.12
CA LEU A 5 5.06 -12.00 1.93
C LEU A 5 4.58 -13.43 2.17
N GLU A 6 4.22 -13.74 3.42
CA GLU A 6 3.51 -14.95 3.79
C GLU A 6 2.35 -14.60 4.71
N ILE A 7 1.21 -15.19 4.45
CA ILE A 7 0.01 -15.10 5.28
C ILE A 7 -0.35 -16.53 5.66
N LYS A 8 -0.52 -16.79 6.94
CA LYS A 8 -0.82 -18.12 7.48
C LYS A 8 -2.08 -18.10 8.31
N ASN A 9 -3.07 -18.89 7.89
CA ASN A 9 -4.35 -19.11 8.60
C ASN A 9 -4.97 -17.81 9.14
N LEU A 10 -5.07 -16.79 8.28
CA LEU A 10 -5.55 -15.46 8.64
C LEU A 10 -7.04 -15.47 8.93
N TYR A 11 -7.41 -14.93 10.08
CA TYR A 11 -8.78 -14.66 10.47
C TYR A 11 -8.96 -13.17 10.79
N HIS A 12 -10.00 -12.58 10.21
CA HIS A 12 -10.39 -11.19 10.48
C HIS A 12 -11.91 -11.03 10.48
N ALA A 13 -12.43 -10.17 11.35
CA ALA A 13 -13.83 -9.76 11.38
C ALA A 13 -13.91 -8.34 11.94
N TYR A 14 -14.76 -7.50 11.33
CA TYR A 14 -15.17 -6.22 11.92
C TYR A 14 -16.27 -6.39 12.96
N ASN A 15 -17.12 -7.39 12.78
CA ASN A 15 -18.13 -7.80 13.74
C ASN A 15 -17.81 -9.24 14.17
N PRO A 16 -17.76 -9.56 15.48
CA PRO A 16 -17.47 -10.91 15.97
C PRO A 16 -18.35 -12.02 15.38
N GLU A 17 -19.58 -11.67 14.97
CA GLU A 17 -20.54 -12.62 14.41
C GLU A 17 -20.32 -12.91 12.92
N ILE A 18 -19.59 -12.01 12.19
CA ILE A 18 -19.43 -12.10 10.74
C ILE A 18 -17.96 -12.02 10.39
N SER A 19 -17.36 -13.16 10.06
CA SER A 19 -15.98 -13.21 9.60
C SER A 19 -15.82 -12.54 8.23
N THR A 20 -14.94 -11.56 8.13
CA THR A 20 -14.58 -10.89 6.87
C THR A 20 -13.55 -11.73 6.09
N ILE A 21 -12.59 -12.33 6.78
CA ILE A 21 -11.59 -13.25 6.22
C ILE A 21 -11.55 -14.47 7.13
N LYS A 22 -11.59 -15.67 6.54
CA LYS A 22 -11.60 -16.92 7.27
C LYS A 22 -10.58 -17.89 6.69
N ASP A 23 -9.63 -18.31 7.52
CA ASP A 23 -8.61 -19.33 7.22
C ASP A 23 -7.88 -19.06 5.89
N PHE A 24 -7.47 -17.82 5.67
CA PHE A 24 -6.81 -17.43 4.43
C PHE A 24 -5.29 -17.59 4.57
N SER A 25 -4.71 -18.37 3.64
CA SER A 25 -3.26 -18.56 3.55
C SER A 25 -2.78 -18.23 2.13
N PHE A 26 -1.67 -17.52 2.03
CA PHE A 26 -1.13 -17.06 0.76
C PHE A 26 0.36 -16.77 0.88
N SER A 27 1.12 -16.95 -0.18
CA SER A 27 2.52 -16.53 -0.25
C SER A 27 2.83 -15.83 -1.56
N LEU A 28 3.75 -14.87 -1.51
CA LEU A 28 4.21 -14.08 -2.65
C LEU A 28 5.73 -14.06 -2.67
N SER A 29 6.32 -14.44 -3.79
CA SER A 29 7.76 -14.38 -4.00
C SER A 29 8.23 -13.00 -4.44
N LYS A 30 9.50 -12.72 -4.27
CA LYS A 30 10.09 -11.44 -4.74
C LYS A 30 9.96 -11.31 -6.26
N GLY A 31 9.41 -10.18 -6.72
CA GLY A 31 9.22 -9.86 -8.13
C GLY A 31 7.91 -10.35 -8.74
N GLU A 32 7.09 -11.08 -7.99
CA GLU A 32 5.77 -11.49 -8.46
C GLU A 32 4.76 -10.34 -8.41
N ILE A 33 3.83 -10.37 -9.36
CA ILE A 33 2.63 -9.51 -9.41
C ILE A 33 1.42 -10.41 -9.26
N VAL A 34 0.56 -10.11 -8.31
CA VAL A 34 -0.66 -10.87 -8.04
C VAL A 34 -1.89 -9.99 -8.12
N SER A 35 -2.94 -10.48 -8.76
CA SER A 35 -4.26 -9.86 -8.78
C SER A 35 -5.21 -10.59 -7.84
N ILE A 36 -5.87 -9.84 -6.95
CA ILE A 36 -6.92 -10.37 -6.06
C ILE A 36 -8.28 -10.10 -6.70
N ILE A 37 -8.96 -11.16 -7.11
CA ILE A 37 -10.26 -11.08 -7.80
C ILE A 37 -11.35 -11.66 -6.87
N GLY A 38 -12.53 -11.06 -6.89
CA GLY A 38 -13.67 -11.51 -6.12
C GLY A 38 -14.77 -10.45 -6.04
N ALA A 39 -15.94 -10.84 -5.55
CA ALA A 39 -17.10 -9.96 -5.41
C ALA A 39 -16.80 -8.74 -4.51
N SER A 40 -17.58 -7.66 -4.66
CA SER A 40 -17.52 -6.53 -3.75
C SER A 40 -17.86 -6.98 -2.32
N GLY A 41 -17.15 -6.45 -1.33
CA GLY A 41 -17.37 -6.78 0.08
C GLY A 41 -16.71 -8.09 0.58
N ILE A 42 -16.06 -8.90 -0.28
CA ILE A 42 -15.46 -10.18 0.14
C ILE A 42 -14.17 -10.05 0.98
N GLY A 43 -13.72 -8.83 1.27
CA GLY A 43 -12.54 -8.62 2.11
C GLY A 43 -11.24 -8.28 1.37
N LYS A 44 -11.25 -8.04 0.05
CA LYS A 44 -10.03 -7.70 -0.73
C LYS A 44 -9.30 -6.48 -0.17
N THR A 45 -10.02 -5.39 0.03
CA THR A 45 -9.47 -4.15 0.60
C THR A 45 -9.01 -4.36 2.04
N THR A 46 -9.75 -5.14 2.83
CA THR A 46 -9.38 -5.49 4.20
C THR A 46 -8.06 -6.26 4.23
N LEU A 47 -7.88 -7.24 3.34
CA LEU A 47 -6.62 -7.98 3.22
C LEU A 47 -5.42 -7.05 2.92
N LEU A 48 -5.57 -6.13 1.96
CA LEU A 48 -4.54 -5.15 1.65
C LEU A 48 -4.23 -4.22 2.84
N ARG A 49 -5.26 -3.79 3.59
CA ARG A 49 -5.09 -2.97 4.79
C ARG A 49 -4.39 -3.73 5.91
N ILE A 50 -4.68 -5.03 6.10
CA ILE A 50 -3.98 -5.90 7.05
C ILE A 50 -2.49 -6.00 6.67
N ILE A 51 -2.16 -6.24 5.40
CA ILE A 51 -0.78 -6.30 4.93
C ILE A 51 -0.06 -4.98 5.17
N ALA A 52 -0.72 -3.86 4.92
CA ALA A 52 -0.17 -2.52 5.16
C ALA A 52 -0.07 -2.14 6.65
N GLY A 53 -0.72 -2.88 7.56
CA GLY A 53 -0.69 -2.59 9.00
C GLY A 53 -1.74 -1.61 9.48
N LEU A 54 -2.78 -1.39 8.69
CA LEU A 54 -3.90 -0.51 9.00
C LEU A 54 -5.08 -1.24 9.68
N GLU A 55 -5.04 -2.57 9.70
CA GLU A 55 -6.05 -3.42 10.34
C GLU A 55 -5.38 -4.53 11.15
N SER A 56 -5.94 -4.83 12.33
CA SER A 56 -5.51 -5.94 13.17
C SER A 56 -6.10 -7.26 12.68
N ILE A 57 -5.56 -8.36 13.14
CA ILE A 57 -6.09 -9.70 12.87
C ILE A 57 -6.58 -10.37 14.15
N ILE A 58 -7.54 -11.28 14.03
CA ILE A 58 -8.07 -12.06 15.14
C ILE A 58 -7.15 -13.26 15.44
N ASP A 59 -6.71 -13.94 14.36
CA ASP A 59 -5.82 -15.10 14.46
C ASP A 59 -5.01 -15.25 13.16
N GLY A 60 -3.97 -16.10 13.21
CA GLY A 60 -3.04 -16.31 12.12
C GLY A 60 -1.81 -15.41 12.20
N GLU A 61 -1.07 -15.34 11.09
CA GLU A 61 0.16 -14.54 10.99
C GLU A 61 0.31 -13.88 9.63
N VAL A 62 0.87 -12.67 9.63
CA VAL A 62 1.40 -11.99 8.43
C VAL A 62 2.89 -11.79 8.62
N ILE A 63 3.67 -12.26 7.65
CA ILE A 63 5.12 -12.24 7.65
C ILE A 63 5.60 -11.49 6.40
N ILE A 64 6.43 -10.47 6.58
CA ILE A 64 7.03 -9.69 5.48
C ILE A 64 8.55 -9.76 5.63
N LYS A 65 9.26 -10.18 4.58
CA LYS A 65 10.72 -10.34 4.58
C LYS A 65 11.21 -11.11 5.81
N GLU A 66 10.55 -12.25 6.12
CA GLU A 66 10.86 -13.14 7.27
C GLU A 66 10.56 -12.53 8.66
N GLN A 67 10.05 -11.31 8.72
CA GLN A 67 9.62 -10.67 9.96
C GLN A 67 8.11 -10.84 10.16
N VAL A 68 7.68 -11.34 11.32
CA VAL A 68 6.25 -11.32 11.68
C VAL A 68 5.83 -9.87 11.92
N VAL A 69 4.88 -9.40 11.10
CA VAL A 69 4.36 -8.02 11.16
C VAL A 69 2.95 -7.94 11.74
N SER A 70 2.19 -9.03 11.72
CA SER A 70 0.91 -9.15 12.43
C SER A 70 0.73 -10.57 12.94
N LYS A 71 0.24 -10.69 14.16
CA LYS A 71 -0.29 -11.93 14.77
C LYS A 71 -1.32 -11.55 15.84
N LYS A 72 -1.97 -12.53 16.46
CA LYS A 72 -2.91 -12.28 17.56
C LYS A 72 -2.30 -11.33 18.60
N ASN A 73 -2.97 -10.25 18.92
CA ASN A 73 -2.55 -9.23 19.88
C ASN A 73 -1.22 -8.49 19.54
N PHE A 74 -0.75 -8.58 18.30
CA PHE A 74 0.43 -7.85 17.86
C PHE A 74 0.26 -7.32 16.44
N ILE A 75 0.55 -6.05 16.25
CA ILE A 75 0.58 -5.38 14.94
C ILE A 75 1.79 -4.44 14.88
N LEU A 76 2.67 -4.69 13.92
CA LEU A 76 3.72 -3.75 13.59
C LEU A 76 3.09 -2.57 12.83
N PRO A 77 3.33 -1.32 13.24
CA PRO A 77 2.70 -0.16 12.61
C PRO A 77 3.15 0.01 11.14
N PRO A 78 2.32 0.67 10.29
CA PRO A 78 2.55 0.79 8.83
C PRO A 78 3.94 1.33 8.47
N GLU A 79 4.39 2.37 9.16
CA GLU A 79 5.67 3.05 8.90
C GLU A 79 6.91 2.15 9.11
N LYS A 80 6.74 1.01 9.78
CA LYS A 80 7.82 0.03 10.03
C LYS A 80 7.77 -1.19 9.10
N ARG A 81 6.78 -1.28 8.20
CA ARG A 81 6.58 -2.46 7.33
C ARG A 81 7.30 -2.40 5.99
N ASN A 82 7.72 -1.21 5.54
CA ASN A 82 8.22 -0.98 4.18
C ASN A 82 7.24 -1.51 3.11
N VAL A 83 5.95 -1.23 3.28
CA VAL A 83 4.86 -1.55 2.36
C VAL A 83 4.19 -0.26 1.95
N GLY A 84 4.11 0.01 0.65
CA GLY A 84 3.30 1.09 0.12
C GLY A 84 1.87 0.61 -0.15
N LEU A 85 0.89 1.44 0.17
CA LEU A 85 -0.53 1.21 -0.15
C LEU A 85 -1.07 2.38 -0.96
N VAL A 86 -1.55 2.10 -2.18
CA VAL A 86 -2.30 3.06 -2.97
C VAL A 86 -3.78 2.79 -2.79
N VAL A 87 -4.51 3.76 -2.25
CA VAL A 87 -5.96 3.67 -2.03
C VAL A 87 -6.73 4.21 -3.25
N GLU A 88 -7.99 3.80 -3.39
CA GLU A 88 -8.83 4.13 -4.54
C GLU A 88 -9.06 5.64 -4.73
N ASP A 89 -9.21 6.38 -3.65
CA ASP A 89 -9.38 7.85 -3.64
C ASP A 89 -8.07 8.64 -3.90
N ARG A 90 -6.97 7.90 -4.19
CA ARG A 90 -5.62 8.41 -4.51
C ARG A 90 -4.94 9.17 -3.37
N ALA A 91 -5.70 9.69 -2.40
CA ALA A 91 -5.25 10.37 -1.19
C ALA A 91 -4.12 11.40 -1.42
N LEU A 92 -4.13 12.13 -2.55
CA LEU A 92 -3.18 13.21 -2.79
C LEU A 92 -3.46 14.40 -1.88
N PHE A 93 -2.42 15.07 -1.43
CA PHE A 93 -2.53 16.28 -0.65
C PHE A 93 -2.98 17.44 -1.57
N PRO A 94 -4.18 17.99 -1.41
CA PRO A 94 -4.73 18.96 -2.35
C PRO A 94 -4.02 20.31 -2.34
N HIS A 95 -3.33 20.63 -1.25
CA HIS A 95 -2.56 21.87 -1.05
C HIS A 95 -1.11 21.76 -1.51
N LEU A 96 -0.66 20.58 -1.95
CA LEU A 96 0.66 20.33 -2.50
C LEU A 96 0.57 20.12 -4.02
N ASN A 97 1.52 20.64 -4.78
CA ASN A 97 1.65 20.31 -6.19
C ASN A 97 2.14 18.86 -6.40
N VAL A 98 2.21 18.40 -7.64
CA VAL A 98 2.61 17.03 -8.00
C VAL A 98 4.01 16.71 -7.46
N GLU A 99 4.99 17.57 -7.67
CA GLU A 99 6.36 17.39 -7.18
C GLU A 99 6.41 17.29 -5.65
N GLN A 100 5.71 18.17 -4.95
CA GLN A 100 5.64 18.18 -3.49
C GLN A 100 4.92 16.94 -2.93
N ASN A 101 3.88 16.45 -3.62
CA ASN A 101 3.22 15.20 -3.25
C ASN A 101 4.19 14.01 -3.29
N VAL A 102 4.98 13.87 -4.37
CA VAL A 102 5.98 12.80 -4.49
C VAL A 102 7.12 13.00 -3.49
N MET A 103 7.61 14.23 -3.32
CA MET A 103 8.65 14.56 -2.35
C MET A 103 8.24 14.19 -0.92
N PHE A 104 6.97 14.26 -0.58
CA PHE A 104 6.46 13.89 0.74
C PHE A 104 6.69 12.41 1.04
N GLY A 105 6.51 11.52 0.06
CA GLY A 105 6.76 10.08 0.21
C GLY A 105 8.23 9.75 0.51
N ILE A 106 9.16 10.51 -0.07
CA ILE A 106 10.60 10.27 0.06
C ILE A 106 11.33 11.30 0.95
N ARG A 107 10.60 12.01 1.81
CA ARG A 107 11.14 13.08 2.67
C ARG A 107 12.31 12.67 3.57
N HIS A 108 12.47 11.38 3.84
CA HIS A 108 13.51 10.81 4.69
C HIS A 108 14.79 10.42 3.91
N LEU A 109 14.77 10.50 2.57
CA LEU A 109 15.91 10.13 1.74
C LEU A 109 16.82 11.33 1.46
N GLN A 110 18.08 11.06 1.19
CA GLN A 110 19.02 12.03 0.62
C GLN A 110 18.78 12.18 -0.89
N GLU A 111 19.23 13.27 -1.51
CA GLU A 111 19.09 13.53 -2.96
C GLU A 111 17.64 13.53 -3.48
N ARG A 112 16.70 14.02 -2.67
CA ARG A 112 15.25 13.99 -2.94
C ARG A 112 14.86 14.56 -4.30
N SER A 113 15.48 15.66 -4.72
CA SER A 113 15.12 16.34 -5.97
C SER A 113 15.39 15.47 -7.20
N PHE A 114 16.50 14.73 -7.21
CA PHE A 114 16.83 13.79 -8.28
C PHE A 114 15.82 12.62 -8.30
N LEU A 115 15.57 12.01 -7.15
CA LEU A 115 14.61 10.90 -7.02
C LEU A 115 13.18 11.29 -7.40
N VAL A 116 12.74 12.49 -7.01
CA VAL A 116 11.42 13.00 -7.42
C VAL A 116 11.31 13.06 -8.94
N TYR A 117 12.34 13.62 -9.61
CA TYR A 117 12.33 13.70 -11.07
C TYR A 117 12.33 12.32 -11.73
N GLU A 118 13.10 11.35 -11.22
CA GLU A 118 13.09 9.97 -11.71
C GLU A 118 11.71 9.32 -11.57
N TYR A 119 11.07 9.41 -10.41
CA TYR A 119 9.73 8.85 -10.20
C TYR A 119 8.68 9.54 -11.07
N LEU A 120 8.70 10.86 -11.17
CA LEU A 120 7.79 11.60 -12.05
C LEU A 120 7.95 11.19 -13.51
N SER A 121 9.19 10.98 -13.96
CA SER A 121 9.51 10.53 -15.32
C SER A 121 9.07 9.09 -15.55
N LEU A 122 9.34 8.18 -14.61
CA LEU A 122 8.93 6.77 -14.66
C LEU A 122 7.41 6.63 -14.83
N PHE A 123 6.63 7.43 -14.09
CA PHE A 123 5.17 7.44 -14.16
C PHE A 123 4.61 8.40 -15.23
N LYS A 124 5.47 9.03 -16.05
CA LYS A 124 5.09 9.93 -17.16
C LYS A 124 4.19 11.09 -16.72
N VAL A 125 4.59 11.77 -15.65
CA VAL A 125 3.92 12.95 -15.07
C VAL A 125 4.89 14.09 -14.73
N ALA A 126 6.12 14.07 -15.27
CA ALA A 126 7.14 15.08 -15.00
C ALA A 126 6.74 16.47 -15.50
N ASP A 127 6.04 16.55 -16.64
CA ASP A 127 5.48 17.77 -17.21
C ASP A 127 4.39 18.42 -16.33
N LEU A 128 3.85 17.66 -15.38
CA LEU A 128 2.80 18.09 -14.45
C LEU A 128 3.35 18.53 -13.09
N SER A 129 4.66 18.52 -12.88
CA SER A 129 5.35 18.70 -11.59
C SER A 129 4.85 19.91 -10.78
N LYS A 130 4.51 21.02 -11.45
CA LYS A 130 4.06 22.27 -10.81
C LYS A 130 2.54 22.40 -10.68
N LYS A 131 1.77 21.45 -11.27
CA LYS A 131 0.32 21.44 -11.18
C LYS A 131 -0.18 20.87 -9.86
N TYR A 132 -1.36 21.29 -9.44
CA TYR A 132 -2.05 20.76 -8.27
C TYR A 132 -2.97 19.59 -8.63
N PRO A 133 -3.37 18.76 -7.66
CA PRO A 133 -4.25 17.61 -7.94
C PRO A 133 -5.54 17.95 -8.69
N HIS A 134 -6.16 19.10 -8.42
CA HIS A 134 -7.40 19.54 -9.09
C HIS A 134 -7.19 19.99 -10.55
N GLU A 135 -5.95 20.21 -10.99
CA GLU A 135 -5.61 20.64 -12.34
C GLU A 135 -5.26 19.48 -13.28
N ILE A 136 -5.26 18.25 -12.77
CA ILE A 136 -4.84 17.06 -13.51
C ILE A 136 -5.96 16.01 -13.52
N SER A 137 -5.97 15.19 -14.57
CA SER A 137 -6.98 14.15 -14.75
C SER A 137 -6.90 13.06 -13.69
N ALA A 138 -7.98 12.29 -13.50
CA ALA A 138 -8.06 11.19 -12.57
C ALA A 138 -6.95 10.14 -12.77
N GLY A 139 -6.64 9.81 -14.04
CA GLY A 139 -5.54 8.88 -14.36
C GLY A 139 -4.16 9.45 -14.07
N GLN A 140 -3.97 10.78 -14.25
CA GLN A 140 -2.73 11.46 -13.86
C GLN A 140 -2.56 11.49 -12.34
N GLN A 141 -3.63 11.77 -11.59
CA GLN A 141 -3.62 11.70 -10.12
C GLN A 141 -3.23 10.31 -9.62
N GLN A 142 -3.73 9.24 -10.26
CA GLN A 142 -3.37 7.89 -9.90
C GLN A 142 -1.89 7.60 -10.13
N ARG A 143 -1.32 8.07 -11.25
CA ARG A 143 0.12 7.93 -11.52
C ARG A 143 0.97 8.71 -10.52
N VAL A 144 0.52 9.90 -10.09
CA VAL A 144 1.18 10.66 -9.03
C VAL A 144 1.10 9.93 -7.68
N ALA A 145 -0.04 9.30 -7.36
CA ALA A 145 -0.19 8.50 -6.15
C ALA A 145 0.78 7.31 -6.13
N PHE A 146 0.97 6.63 -7.26
CA PHE A 146 2.01 5.59 -7.40
C PHE A 146 3.42 6.14 -7.24
N ALA A 147 3.73 7.27 -7.85
CA ALA A 147 5.04 7.90 -7.73
C ALA A 147 5.39 8.33 -6.29
N ARG A 148 4.37 8.62 -5.46
CA ARG A 148 4.52 9.03 -4.06
C ARG A 148 4.73 7.82 -3.12
N THR A 149 4.18 6.65 -3.47
CA THR A 149 4.18 5.41 -2.65
C THR A 149 5.51 4.68 -2.72
#